data_c270eefffd897f3c92995908bb742bfd
#
_entry.id   c270eefffd897f3c92995908bb742bfd
#
_cell.length_a   1.000
_cell.length_b   1.000
_cell.length_c   1.000
_cell.angle_alpha   90.00
_cell.angle_beta   90.00
_cell.angle_gamma   90.00
#
_symmetry.space_group_name_H-M   'P 1'
#
loop_
_entity.id
_entity.type
_entity.pdbx_description
1 polymer ?
#
loop_
_entity_poly.entity_id
_entity_poly.type
_entity_poly.pdbx_seq_one_letter_code
_entity_poly.pdbx_strand_id
1 'polypeptide(L)'
;MNNKLILALSVLFSLPAIGYSQTVSWATPPVYESLEEYTGDLYKIREHGKVGLADISGKILVSADYDSITPFNEFLALALEYAGGKYAVKGIINQHNYSIIQIPEKYYVTDKYPFFSEGKLVVYDANNKYGYLQADGSLFKSCQYIKTYPFYSGLACIHKKENEVAYLQSTGNELTTELENDGYILLTGSSFNEEGEAYVQGKAVGVKRYIIDTKGRIVREAKFSGKKLKNYEYRKPFSFSANQDTSTSSDGVNAFSEGGKYGFSSNNHNVLPPQFSEAGDFRGGYAKVKMNGKWGILKLHPGSFSGRLNKDIAKVENGKVETVNYLLSTPSVYANKIMIVQMNQEGDVPTELESVSSVNSDKSYAFNPVPQNKEKEMICHFSIQADGILLWEDSHKVAMQHVIYRPPILSVPQVGEEFKIDEEGYVRADSNNKVDIYATIENKSSETVYVTLTIGGNGTVEKTKNVSIAPGSSARISTSINAIKERKPVEVFVKTSTGLKQSKVIKVKPFI
;
A
#
# COMPACT_ATOMS: atom_id res chain seq x y z
N MET A 1 -11.57 -53.47 28.22
CA MET A 1 -10.84 -52.89 27.07
C MET A 1 -10.87 -51.39 27.25
N ASN A 2 -9.75 -50.80 27.70
CA ASN A 2 -9.63 -49.39 28.02
C ASN A 2 -9.10 -48.62 26.82
N ASN A 3 -9.90 -47.75 26.25
CA ASN A 3 -9.43 -46.77 25.28
C ASN A 3 -9.05 -45.48 26.01
N LYS A 4 -7.75 -45.26 26.19
CA LYS A 4 -7.19 -43.97 26.58
C LYS A 4 -7.12 -43.07 25.33
N LEU A 5 -7.94 -42.04 25.30
CA LEU A 5 -7.87 -40.97 24.32
C LEU A 5 -6.67 -40.07 24.69
N ILE A 6 -5.59 -40.14 23.91
CA ILE A 6 -4.46 -39.23 24.00
C ILE A 6 -4.83 -37.97 23.21
N LEU A 7 -5.12 -36.88 23.91
CA LEU A 7 -5.28 -35.57 23.31
C LEU A 7 -3.87 -35.04 23.00
N ALA A 8 -3.46 -35.14 21.75
CA ALA A 8 -2.23 -34.49 21.29
C ALA A 8 -2.51 -33.00 21.11
N LEU A 9 -1.98 -32.19 22.02
CA LEU A 9 -1.96 -30.74 21.91
C LEU A 9 -0.94 -30.36 20.83
N SER A 10 -1.40 -30.16 19.59
CA SER A 10 -0.58 -29.61 18.52
C SER A 10 -0.45 -28.11 18.77
N VAL A 11 0.63 -27.70 19.42
CA VAL A 11 1.11 -26.32 19.40
C VAL A 11 1.63 -26.06 17.98
N LEU A 12 0.79 -25.49 17.14
CA LEU A 12 1.23 -24.90 15.88
C LEU A 12 2.10 -23.68 16.24
N PHE A 13 3.41 -23.88 16.25
CA PHE A 13 4.35 -22.78 16.05
C PHE A 13 4.13 -22.26 14.62
N SER A 14 3.38 -21.17 14.49
CA SER A 14 3.45 -20.36 13.29
C SER A 14 4.84 -19.74 13.25
N LEU A 15 5.74 -20.38 12.49
CA LEU A 15 6.95 -19.71 12.02
C LEU A 15 6.49 -18.42 11.32
N PRO A 16 7.02 -17.25 11.67
CA PRO A 16 6.74 -16.07 10.87
C PRO A 16 7.22 -16.38 9.45
N ALA A 17 6.29 -16.39 8.50
CA ALA A 17 6.65 -16.36 7.11
C ALA A 17 7.55 -15.13 6.94
N ILE A 18 8.81 -15.36 6.49
CA ILE A 18 9.69 -14.29 6.04
C ILE A 18 9.10 -13.81 4.69
N GLY A 19 7.93 -13.21 4.75
CA GLY A 19 7.41 -12.40 3.69
C GLY A 19 8.11 -11.05 3.78
N TYR A 20 8.69 -10.58 2.70
CA TYR A 20 9.14 -9.20 2.61
C TYR A 20 7.95 -8.30 2.90
N SER A 21 7.85 -7.84 4.12
CA SER A 21 6.81 -6.91 4.51
C SER A 21 7.13 -5.57 3.85
N GLN A 22 6.11 -4.94 3.29
CA GLN A 22 6.23 -3.73 2.51
C GLN A 22 5.24 -2.69 3.01
N THR A 23 5.61 -1.42 2.84
CA THR A 23 4.73 -0.28 3.12
C THR A 23 4.87 0.75 2.00
N VAL A 24 4.04 1.78 2.02
CA VAL A 24 4.01 2.81 0.99
C VAL A 24 4.13 4.21 1.58
N SER A 25 4.60 5.16 0.77
CA SER A 25 4.48 6.59 1.03
C SER A 25 4.16 7.33 -0.26
N TRP A 26 3.75 8.59 -0.18
CA TRP A 26 3.68 9.42 -1.39
C TRP A 26 5.07 9.66 -1.96
N ALA A 27 5.24 9.33 -3.24
CA ALA A 27 6.28 9.90 -4.09
C ALA A 27 5.81 11.28 -4.59
N THR A 28 4.54 11.35 -5.02
CA THR A 28 3.84 12.59 -5.36
C THR A 28 2.45 12.54 -4.77
N PRO A 29 2.06 13.48 -3.89
CA PRO A 29 0.69 13.58 -3.39
C PRO A 29 -0.34 13.73 -4.51
N PRO A 30 -1.64 13.50 -4.26
CA PRO A 30 -2.68 13.59 -5.29
C PRO A 30 -2.95 15.04 -5.69
N VAL A 31 -2.23 15.52 -6.68
CA VAL A 31 -2.29 16.90 -7.21
C VAL A 31 -2.77 16.96 -8.67
N TYR A 32 -2.52 15.92 -9.46
CA TYR A 32 -2.79 15.94 -10.90
C TYR A 32 -4.28 15.72 -11.23
N GLU A 33 -4.77 16.45 -12.22
CA GLU A 33 -6.12 16.28 -12.80
C GLU A 33 -6.20 15.02 -13.63
N SER A 34 -5.13 14.71 -14.39
CA SER A 34 -4.94 13.43 -15.07
C SER A 34 -3.50 12.98 -14.99
N LEU A 35 -3.31 11.66 -15.06
CA LEU A 35 -2.03 10.97 -15.07
C LEU A 35 -2.13 9.81 -16.06
N GLU A 36 -1.80 10.09 -17.30
CA GLU A 36 -1.95 9.17 -18.43
C GLU A 36 -0.60 8.56 -18.79
N GLU A 37 -0.57 7.27 -19.10
CA GLU A 37 0.62 6.64 -19.66
C GLU A 37 0.93 7.30 -21.01
N TYR A 38 2.20 7.67 -21.17
CA TYR A 38 2.61 8.41 -22.35
C TYR A 38 3.50 7.56 -23.27
N THR A 39 4.68 7.14 -22.80
CA THR A 39 5.56 6.20 -23.47
C THR A 39 6.57 5.62 -22.49
N GLY A 40 6.78 4.32 -22.50
CA GLY A 40 7.68 3.65 -21.54
C GLY A 40 7.30 3.99 -20.10
N ASP A 41 8.29 4.46 -19.33
CA ASP A 41 8.13 4.83 -17.92
C ASP A 41 7.76 6.32 -17.73
N LEU A 42 7.03 6.91 -18.68
CA LEU A 42 6.62 8.30 -18.64
C LEU A 42 5.11 8.45 -18.49
N TYR A 43 4.73 9.44 -17.69
CA TYR A 43 3.36 9.93 -17.58
C TYR A 43 3.20 11.29 -18.24
N LYS A 44 2.10 11.46 -18.98
CA LYS A 44 1.55 12.77 -19.31
C LYS A 44 0.71 13.23 -18.12
N ILE A 45 1.15 14.30 -17.47
CA ILE A 45 0.46 14.90 -16.34
C ILE A 45 -0.38 16.10 -16.77
N ARG A 46 -1.50 16.34 -16.07
CA ARG A 46 -2.30 17.56 -16.23
C ARG A 46 -2.44 18.23 -14.85
N GLU A 47 -2.09 19.51 -14.81
CA GLU A 47 -2.22 20.36 -13.63
C GLU A 47 -2.68 21.75 -14.08
N HIS A 48 -3.69 22.30 -13.39
CA HIS A 48 -4.31 23.60 -13.75
C HIS A 48 -4.71 23.71 -15.23
N GLY A 49 -5.21 22.59 -15.82
CA GLY A 49 -5.61 22.52 -17.20
C GLY A 49 -4.45 22.39 -18.21
N LYS A 50 -3.20 22.52 -17.75
CA LYS A 50 -1.99 22.42 -18.59
C LYS A 50 -1.35 21.04 -18.51
N VAL A 51 -0.60 20.69 -19.54
CA VAL A 51 0.03 19.37 -19.74
C VAL A 51 1.54 19.47 -19.59
N GLY A 52 2.11 18.52 -18.87
CA GLY A 52 3.54 18.28 -18.72
C GLY A 52 3.90 16.81 -18.83
N LEU A 53 5.14 16.48 -18.55
CA LEU A 53 5.63 15.09 -18.47
C LEU A 53 6.33 14.85 -17.13
N ALA A 54 6.08 13.67 -16.56
CA ALA A 54 6.78 13.16 -15.39
C ALA A 54 7.27 11.74 -15.65
N ASP A 55 8.31 11.32 -14.94
CA ASP A 55 8.70 9.91 -14.93
C ASP A 55 7.80 9.09 -13.99
N ILE A 56 8.01 7.77 -13.96
CA ILE A 56 7.24 6.84 -13.13
C ILE A 56 7.31 7.18 -11.63
N SER A 57 8.39 7.85 -11.19
CA SER A 57 8.55 8.27 -9.78
C SER A 57 7.79 9.56 -9.44
N GLY A 58 7.22 10.23 -10.45
CA GLY A 58 6.58 11.53 -10.32
C GLY A 58 7.53 12.72 -10.42
N LYS A 59 8.81 12.50 -10.77
CA LYS A 59 9.74 13.58 -11.04
C LYS A 59 9.34 14.32 -12.31
N ILE A 60 9.11 15.62 -12.21
CA ILE A 60 8.76 16.46 -13.35
C ILE A 60 9.95 16.55 -14.29
N LEU A 61 9.72 16.16 -15.54
CA LEU A 61 10.68 16.24 -16.65
C LEU A 61 10.37 17.43 -17.56
N VAL A 62 9.09 17.69 -17.76
CA VAL A 62 8.55 18.85 -18.48
C VAL A 62 7.43 19.45 -17.67
N SER A 63 7.55 20.72 -17.31
CA SER A 63 6.52 21.43 -16.51
C SER A 63 5.16 21.43 -17.21
N ALA A 64 4.09 21.46 -16.44
CA ALA A 64 2.72 21.51 -16.96
C ALA A 64 2.36 22.94 -17.40
N ASP A 65 2.97 23.41 -18.47
CA ASP A 65 2.84 24.78 -19.00
C ASP A 65 2.15 24.82 -20.37
N TYR A 66 1.93 23.66 -20.98
CA TYR A 66 1.46 23.53 -22.36
C TYR A 66 -0.01 23.05 -22.43
N ASP A 67 -0.70 23.39 -23.52
CA ASP A 67 -2.07 22.88 -23.74
C ASP A 67 -2.07 21.45 -24.29
N SER A 68 -1.00 21.06 -24.99
CA SER A 68 -0.79 19.71 -25.48
C SER A 68 0.69 19.40 -25.68
N ILE A 69 1.03 18.12 -25.50
CA ILE A 69 2.32 17.55 -25.89
C ILE A 69 2.04 16.39 -26.81
N THR A 70 2.65 16.39 -28.02
CA THR A 70 2.47 15.33 -29.01
C THR A 70 3.24 14.08 -28.61
N PRO A 71 2.88 12.88 -29.10
CA PRO A 71 3.73 11.72 -28.96
C PRO A 71 5.13 11.96 -29.55
N PHE A 72 6.15 11.29 -28.96
CA PHE A 72 7.50 11.33 -29.55
C PHE A 72 7.52 10.64 -30.90
N ASN A 73 8.15 11.29 -31.84
CA ASN A 73 8.48 10.73 -33.14
C ASN A 73 9.90 11.19 -33.50
N GLU A 74 10.76 10.31 -33.99
CA GLU A 74 12.19 10.60 -34.22
C GLU A 74 12.88 11.21 -32.96
N PHE A 75 12.52 10.72 -31.77
CA PHE A 75 13.00 11.19 -30.45
C PHE A 75 12.61 12.65 -30.12
N LEU A 76 11.63 13.23 -30.83
CA LEU A 76 11.17 14.60 -30.65
C LEU A 76 9.65 14.62 -30.43
N ALA A 77 9.20 15.48 -29.51
CA ALA A 77 7.78 15.81 -29.31
C ALA A 77 7.60 17.33 -29.40
N LEU A 78 6.38 17.76 -29.66
CA LEU A 78 6.04 19.17 -29.70
C LEU A 78 5.31 19.57 -28.43
N ALA A 79 5.73 20.66 -27.83
CA ALA A 79 5.01 21.38 -26.80
C ALA A 79 4.15 22.46 -27.49
N LEU A 80 2.82 22.37 -27.34
CA LEU A 80 1.87 23.15 -28.12
C LEU A 80 1.04 24.07 -27.21
N GLU A 81 0.73 25.27 -27.72
CA GLU A 81 -0.24 26.19 -27.16
C GLU A 81 -1.45 26.29 -28.10
N TYR A 82 -2.66 26.19 -27.53
CA TYR A 82 -3.89 26.35 -28.29
C TYR A 82 -4.38 27.78 -28.19
N ALA A 83 -4.40 28.49 -29.31
CA ALA A 83 -4.87 29.87 -29.37
C ALA A 83 -5.58 30.16 -30.70
N GLY A 84 -6.77 30.72 -30.64
CA GLY A 84 -7.52 31.11 -31.82
C GLY A 84 -7.88 29.96 -32.77
N GLY A 85 -8.18 28.78 -32.20
CA GLY A 85 -8.56 27.60 -33.03
C GLY A 85 -7.37 26.85 -33.65
N LYS A 86 -6.12 27.18 -33.27
CA LYS A 86 -4.91 26.64 -33.90
C LYS A 86 -3.91 26.20 -32.79
N TYR A 87 -3.10 25.18 -33.07
CA TYR A 87 -1.98 24.78 -32.22
C TYR A 87 -0.67 25.46 -32.66
N ALA A 88 -0.16 26.37 -31.85
CA ALA A 88 1.15 27.00 -32.03
C ALA A 88 2.24 26.13 -31.39
N VAL A 89 3.37 25.98 -32.08
CA VAL A 89 4.55 25.31 -31.54
C VAL A 89 5.25 26.26 -30.57
N LYS A 90 5.31 25.89 -29.31
CA LYS A 90 6.04 26.63 -28.26
C LYS A 90 7.43 26.09 -28.03
N GLY A 91 7.59 24.78 -28.24
CA GLY A 91 8.87 24.15 -28.06
C GLY A 91 8.98 22.78 -28.68
N ILE A 92 10.20 22.32 -28.83
CA ILE A 92 10.56 20.98 -29.28
C ILE A 92 11.20 20.26 -28.10
N ILE A 93 10.62 19.15 -27.68
CA ILE A 93 11.09 18.35 -26.53
C ILE A 93 11.96 17.21 -27.05
N ASN A 94 13.16 17.08 -26.53
CA ASN A 94 14.06 15.97 -26.84
C ASN A 94 13.78 14.79 -25.89
N GLN A 95 13.57 13.59 -26.42
CA GLN A 95 13.26 12.39 -25.62
C GLN A 95 14.39 11.90 -24.73
N HIS A 96 15.67 12.16 -25.09
CA HIS A 96 16.83 11.63 -24.35
C HIS A 96 17.12 12.37 -23.05
N ASN A 97 16.84 13.67 -23.04
CA ASN A 97 17.18 14.51 -21.88
C ASN A 97 16.03 15.44 -21.43
N TYR A 98 14.90 15.40 -22.12
CA TYR A 98 13.71 16.22 -21.90
C TYR A 98 13.96 17.73 -21.95
N SER A 99 15.10 18.14 -22.55
CA SER A 99 15.35 19.55 -22.81
C SER A 99 14.34 20.09 -23.84
N ILE A 100 14.00 21.37 -23.70
CA ILE A 100 13.05 22.04 -24.58
C ILE A 100 13.77 23.14 -25.34
N ILE A 101 13.73 23.04 -26.66
CA ILE A 101 14.13 24.12 -27.54
C ILE A 101 12.92 25.02 -27.72
N GLN A 102 12.99 26.25 -27.18
CA GLN A 102 11.90 27.22 -27.27
C GLN A 102 11.80 27.77 -28.69
N ILE A 103 10.59 27.88 -29.21
CA ILE A 103 10.30 28.46 -30.51
C ILE A 103 9.72 29.88 -30.29
N PRO A 104 10.51 30.93 -30.45
CA PRO A 104 10.07 32.30 -30.15
C PRO A 104 9.07 32.82 -31.19
N GLU A 105 9.18 32.38 -32.45
CA GLU A 105 8.29 32.78 -33.52
C GLU A 105 7.01 31.94 -33.51
N LYS A 106 5.92 32.55 -34.00
CA LYS A 106 4.61 31.92 -33.95
C LYS A 106 4.37 31.07 -35.21
N TYR A 107 4.76 29.78 -35.11
CA TYR A 107 4.47 28.78 -36.13
C TYR A 107 3.35 27.85 -35.63
N TYR A 108 2.52 27.42 -36.53
CA TYR A 108 1.40 26.53 -36.25
C TYR A 108 1.61 25.17 -36.94
N VAL A 109 1.04 24.13 -36.34
CA VAL A 109 1.00 22.78 -36.93
C VAL A 109 -0.44 22.39 -37.26
N THR A 110 -0.60 21.54 -38.25
CA THR A 110 -1.88 20.95 -38.60
C THR A 110 -2.13 19.71 -37.76
N ASP A 111 -3.39 19.37 -37.48
CA ASP A 111 -3.77 18.13 -36.77
C ASP A 111 -3.29 16.87 -37.51
N LYS A 112 -3.06 17.01 -38.83
CA LYS A 112 -2.65 15.87 -39.67
C LYS A 112 -1.18 15.53 -39.54
N TYR A 113 -0.29 16.51 -39.32
CA TYR A 113 1.15 16.36 -39.38
C TYR A 113 1.88 17.03 -38.17
N PRO A 114 1.44 16.82 -36.90
CA PRO A 114 2.07 17.44 -35.76
C PRO A 114 3.27 16.61 -35.27
N PHE A 115 4.20 16.28 -36.17
CA PHE A 115 5.35 15.42 -35.85
C PHE A 115 6.50 15.68 -36.84
N PHE A 116 7.71 15.39 -36.40
CA PHE A 116 8.89 15.39 -37.24
C PHE A 116 8.88 14.19 -38.21
N SER A 117 9.41 14.43 -39.39
CA SER A 117 9.67 13.39 -40.40
C SER A 117 10.97 13.71 -41.12
N GLU A 118 11.94 12.80 -41.08
CA GLU A 118 13.31 12.99 -41.55
C GLU A 118 13.94 14.30 -41.03
N GLY A 119 13.77 14.54 -39.69
CA GLY A 119 14.30 15.69 -39.02
C GLY A 119 13.65 17.04 -39.33
N LYS A 120 12.50 17.05 -40.00
CA LYS A 120 11.80 18.27 -40.42
C LYS A 120 10.34 18.24 -40.03
N LEU A 121 9.84 19.36 -39.50
CA LEU A 121 8.46 19.57 -39.09
C LEU A 121 7.75 20.48 -40.08
N VAL A 122 6.61 20.04 -40.57
CA VAL A 122 5.72 20.91 -41.35
C VAL A 122 5.07 21.94 -40.47
N VAL A 123 5.27 23.21 -40.77
CA VAL A 123 4.67 24.34 -40.05
C VAL A 123 4.01 25.31 -41.02
N TYR A 124 3.13 26.18 -40.52
CA TYR A 124 2.62 27.31 -41.27
C TYR A 124 2.60 28.57 -40.39
N ASP A 125 2.65 29.74 -41.05
CA ASP A 125 2.63 31.05 -40.43
C ASP A 125 1.21 31.63 -40.27
N ALA A 126 1.12 32.85 -39.76
CA ALA A 126 -0.14 33.58 -39.62
C ALA A 126 -0.87 33.84 -40.98
N ASN A 127 -0.14 33.86 -42.07
CA ASN A 127 -0.67 34.05 -43.44
C ASN A 127 -1.12 32.72 -44.07
N ASN A 128 -1.13 31.61 -43.31
CA ASN A 128 -1.38 30.26 -43.77
C ASN A 128 -0.41 29.80 -44.90
N LYS A 129 0.80 30.31 -44.88
CA LYS A 129 1.89 29.83 -45.76
C LYS A 129 2.69 28.76 -45.01
N TYR A 130 3.00 27.69 -45.70
CA TYR A 130 3.68 26.52 -45.18
C TYR A 130 5.18 26.57 -45.41
N GLY A 131 5.92 26.02 -44.46
CA GLY A 131 7.37 25.87 -44.49
C GLY A 131 7.80 24.71 -43.59
N TYR A 132 9.06 24.70 -43.22
CA TYR A 132 9.60 23.62 -42.39
C TYR A 132 10.52 24.14 -41.31
N LEU A 133 10.40 23.62 -40.09
CA LEU A 133 11.39 23.74 -38.99
C LEU A 133 12.29 22.50 -38.95
N GLN A 134 13.52 22.69 -38.54
CA GLN A 134 14.47 21.64 -38.19
C GLN A 134 14.33 21.23 -36.71
N ALA A 135 14.98 20.13 -36.35
CA ALA A 135 15.00 19.61 -34.98
C ALA A 135 15.62 20.60 -33.96
N ASP A 136 16.48 21.50 -34.39
CA ASP A 136 17.08 22.55 -33.57
C ASP A 136 16.24 23.83 -33.45
N GLY A 137 15.02 23.81 -34.03
CA GLY A 137 14.08 24.93 -34.03
C GLY A 137 14.35 25.97 -35.10
N SER A 138 15.41 25.86 -35.90
CA SER A 138 15.69 26.76 -37.00
C SER A 138 14.79 26.49 -38.22
N LEU A 139 14.61 27.49 -39.04
CA LEU A 139 13.88 27.30 -40.32
C LEU A 139 14.74 26.55 -41.35
N PHE A 140 14.28 25.38 -41.78
CA PHE A 140 14.81 24.71 -42.97
C PHE A 140 14.35 25.39 -44.23
N LYS A 141 13.06 25.74 -44.28
CA LYS A 141 12.44 26.51 -45.39
C LYS A 141 11.43 27.50 -44.81
N SER A 142 11.53 28.75 -45.24
CA SER A 142 10.60 29.80 -44.88
C SER A 142 9.15 29.44 -45.29
N CYS A 143 8.19 29.98 -44.58
CA CYS A 143 6.76 29.81 -44.88
C CYS A 143 6.39 30.58 -46.15
N GLN A 144 6.38 29.92 -47.29
CA GLN A 144 6.10 30.51 -48.62
C GLN A 144 5.18 29.68 -49.47
N TYR A 145 4.98 28.42 -49.17
CA TYR A 145 4.18 27.47 -49.94
C TYR A 145 2.70 27.57 -49.59
N ILE A 146 1.81 27.20 -50.52
CA ILE A 146 0.38 27.14 -50.25
C ILE A 146 0.05 25.91 -49.42
N LYS A 147 0.80 24.82 -49.61
CA LYS A 147 0.65 23.55 -48.91
C LYS A 147 1.96 22.75 -49.02
N THR A 148 2.26 21.97 -48.02
CA THR A 148 3.38 21.02 -48.03
C THR A 148 2.98 19.71 -47.36
N TYR A 149 3.81 18.71 -47.57
CA TYR A 149 3.71 17.40 -46.94
C TYR A 149 4.99 17.08 -46.17
N PRO A 150 4.95 16.18 -45.17
CA PRO A 150 6.16 15.70 -44.49
C PRO A 150 7.18 15.13 -45.49
N PHE A 151 8.44 15.20 -45.13
CA PHE A 151 9.50 14.54 -45.89
C PHE A 151 9.33 13.02 -45.82
N TYR A 152 9.60 12.36 -46.93
CA TYR A 152 9.63 10.91 -47.02
C TYR A 152 10.56 10.49 -48.17
N SER A 153 11.47 9.54 -47.93
CA SER A 153 12.50 9.14 -48.90
C SER A 153 13.38 10.32 -49.39
N GLY A 154 13.68 11.26 -48.49
CA GLY A 154 14.50 12.44 -48.77
C GLY A 154 13.80 13.58 -49.49
N LEU A 155 12.49 13.47 -49.75
CA LEU A 155 11.72 14.39 -50.60
C LEU A 155 10.39 14.78 -49.94
N ALA A 156 9.97 16.02 -50.16
CA ALA A 156 8.65 16.50 -49.79
C ALA A 156 7.94 17.16 -50.96
N CYS A 157 6.68 16.78 -51.21
CA CYS A 157 5.86 17.46 -52.18
C CYS A 157 5.42 18.83 -51.62
N ILE A 158 5.67 19.90 -52.40
CA ILE A 158 5.34 21.27 -52.06
C ILE A 158 4.44 21.85 -53.13
N HIS A 159 3.40 22.63 -52.74
CA HIS A 159 2.53 23.37 -53.63
C HIS A 159 2.98 24.84 -53.66
N LYS A 160 3.55 25.27 -54.76
CA LYS A 160 4.02 26.64 -54.97
C LYS A 160 2.83 27.57 -55.31
N LYS A 161 1.89 27.06 -56.13
CA LYS A 161 0.61 27.68 -56.49
C LYS A 161 -0.47 26.61 -56.51
N GLU A 162 -1.71 27.03 -56.76
CA GLU A 162 -2.87 26.12 -56.76
C GLU A 162 -2.69 24.94 -57.74
N ASN A 163 -2.06 25.15 -58.87
CA ASN A 163 -1.82 24.13 -59.90
C ASN A 163 -0.33 24.07 -60.28
N GLU A 164 0.54 24.21 -59.31
CA GLU A 164 1.98 24.08 -59.49
C GLU A 164 2.60 23.44 -58.27
N VAL A 165 3.12 22.23 -58.42
CA VAL A 165 3.84 21.51 -57.39
C VAL A 165 5.30 21.30 -57.80
N ALA A 166 6.12 21.06 -56.78
CA ALA A 166 7.51 20.63 -56.97
C ALA A 166 7.87 19.65 -55.82
N TYR A 167 9.02 19.06 -55.91
CA TYR A 167 9.59 18.21 -54.87
C TYR A 167 10.80 18.87 -54.23
N LEU A 168 10.72 19.14 -52.94
CA LEU A 168 11.81 19.72 -52.15
C LEU A 168 12.70 18.59 -51.64
N GLN A 169 13.99 18.66 -51.92
CA GLN A 169 15.03 17.73 -51.41
C GLN A 169 15.44 18.05 -49.98
N SER A 170 15.97 17.07 -49.24
CA SER A 170 16.55 17.25 -47.93
C SER A 170 17.74 18.25 -47.88
N THR A 171 18.33 18.59 -49.03
CA THR A 171 19.33 19.64 -49.18
C THR A 171 18.75 21.05 -49.21
N GLY A 172 17.41 21.18 -49.34
CA GLY A 172 16.71 22.46 -49.52
C GLY A 172 16.55 22.92 -50.97
N ASN A 173 17.06 22.19 -51.96
CA ASN A 173 16.87 22.47 -53.38
C ASN A 173 15.61 21.76 -53.91
N GLU A 174 15.06 22.31 -54.94
CA GLU A 174 13.96 21.62 -55.69
C GLU A 174 14.55 20.52 -56.57
N LEU A 175 13.90 19.35 -56.59
CA LEU A 175 14.22 18.28 -57.55
C LEU A 175 13.65 18.67 -58.90
N THR A 176 14.48 18.71 -59.92
CA THR A 176 14.03 18.80 -61.32
C THR A 176 13.71 17.42 -61.81
N THR A 177 12.48 17.19 -62.20
CA THR A 177 12.01 15.90 -62.73
C THR A 177 12.26 15.79 -64.22
N GLU A 178 12.29 14.54 -64.71
CA GLU A 178 12.36 14.26 -66.16
C GLU A 178 11.22 14.93 -66.92
N LEU A 179 10.02 14.99 -66.32
CA LEU A 179 8.87 15.69 -66.87
C LEU A 179 9.12 17.20 -67.06
N GLU A 180 9.76 17.86 -66.10
CA GLU A 180 10.08 19.28 -66.17
C GLU A 180 11.18 19.55 -67.24
N ASN A 181 12.14 18.63 -67.40
CA ASN A 181 13.09 18.67 -68.48
C ASN A 181 12.44 18.56 -69.90
N ASP A 182 11.31 17.77 -69.92
CA ASP A 182 10.50 17.64 -71.18
C ASP A 182 9.47 18.77 -71.35
N GLY A 183 9.58 19.84 -70.54
CA GLY A 183 8.75 21.02 -70.63
C GLY A 183 7.36 20.90 -70.02
N TYR A 184 7.11 19.93 -69.13
CA TYR A 184 5.88 19.83 -68.35
C TYR A 184 5.95 20.70 -67.10
N ILE A 185 4.82 21.30 -66.76
CA ILE A 185 4.57 21.90 -65.47
C ILE A 185 3.87 20.84 -64.61
N LEU A 186 4.38 20.54 -63.42
CA LEU A 186 3.73 19.62 -62.52
C LEU A 186 2.53 20.29 -61.85
N LEU A 187 1.31 19.76 -62.13
CA LEU A 187 0.05 20.32 -61.63
C LEU A 187 -0.33 19.80 -60.27
N THR A 188 -0.11 18.49 -60.04
CA THR A 188 -0.36 17.81 -58.77
C THR A 188 0.71 16.75 -58.52
N GLY A 189 1.00 16.47 -57.28
CA GLY A 189 1.93 15.43 -56.82
C GLY A 189 1.49 14.80 -55.53
N SER A 190 1.86 13.55 -55.30
CA SER A 190 1.73 12.87 -54.02
C SER A 190 3.05 12.93 -53.23
N SER A 191 3.01 12.55 -51.94
CA SER A 191 4.22 12.12 -51.23
C SER A 191 4.80 10.86 -51.87
N PHE A 192 6.07 10.59 -51.66
CA PHE A 192 6.67 9.31 -52.02
C PHE A 192 6.13 8.20 -51.12
N ASN A 193 6.06 6.99 -51.60
CA ASN A 193 5.70 5.79 -50.82
C ASN A 193 6.96 5.03 -50.38
N GLU A 194 6.76 3.88 -49.74
CA GLU A 194 7.84 3.03 -49.23
C GLU A 194 8.76 2.48 -50.33
N GLU A 195 8.24 2.33 -51.53
CA GLU A 195 8.99 1.89 -52.69
C GLU A 195 9.79 3.06 -53.37
N GLY A 196 9.70 4.26 -52.81
CA GLY A 196 10.34 5.44 -53.36
C GLY A 196 9.69 5.94 -54.64
N GLU A 197 8.38 5.74 -54.78
CA GLU A 197 7.59 6.17 -55.93
C GLU A 197 6.58 7.26 -55.53
N ALA A 198 6.39 8.25 -56.40
CA ALA A 198 5.36 9.28 -56.27
C ALA A 198 4.51 9.40 -57.52
N TYR A 199 3.21 9.68 -57.32
CA TYR A 199 2.32 10.05 -58.43
C TYR A 199 2.47 11.52 -58.77
N VAL A 200 2.55 11.84 -60.05
CA VAL A 200 2.56 13.21 -60.57
C VAL A 200 1.63 13.36 -61.76
N GLN A 201 1.07 14.53 -61.87
CA GLN A 201 0.32 14.93 -63.07
C GLN A 201 1.00 16.16 -63.67
N GLY A 202 1.48 16.03 -64.87
CA GLY A 202 2.14 17.09 -65.59
C GLY A 202 1.27 17.60 -66.77
N LYS A 203 1.44 18.87 -67.12
CA LYS A 203 0.78 19.53 -68.27
C LYS A 203 1.83 20.19 -69.16
N ALA A 204 1.84 19.80 -70.41
CA ALA A 204 2.51 20.52 -71.52
C ALA A 204 1.47 20.88 -72.62
N VAL A 205 1.44 20.17 -73.72
CA VAL A 205 0.37 20.30 -74.73
C VAL A 205 -0.93 19.65 -74.29
N GLY A 206 -0.85 18.67 -73.36
CA GLY A 206 -1.94 17.95 -72.66
C GLY A 206 -1.61 17.55 -71.32
N VAL A 207 -2.58 17.01 -70.55
CA VAL A 207 -2.38 16.52 -69.19
C VAL A 207 -2.05 15.04 -69.21
N LYS A 208 -0.93 14.66 -68.66
CA LYS A 208 -0.48 13.28 -68.49
C LYS A 208 -0.21 12.95 -67.05
N ARG A 209 -0.24 11.66 -66.68
CA ARG A 209 -0.07 11.14 -65.33
C ARG A 209 1.05 10.10 -65.29
N TYR A 210 1.96 10.24 -64.34
CA TYR A 210 3.14 9.39 -64.25
C TYR A 210 3.39 8.97 -62.82
N ILE A 211 4.15 7.90 -62.68
CA ILE A 211 4.84 7.54 -61.45
C ILE A 211 6.31 7.89 -61.66
N ILE A 212 6.87 8.63 -60.73
CA ILE A 212 8.29 9.01 -60.71
C ILE A 212 9.02 8.35 -59.56
N ASP A 213 10.31 8.13 -59.72
CA ASP A 213 11.21 7.69 -58.66
C ASP A 213 11.79 8.89 -57.85
N THR A 214 12.55 8.59 -56.80
CA THR A 214 13.21 9.61 -55.95
C THR A 214 14.27 10.46 -56.67
N LYS A 215 14.65 10.10 -57.89
CA LYS A 215 15.54 10.89 -58.75
C LYS A 215 14.76 11.74 -59.77
N GLY A 216 13.43 11.71 -59.67
CA GLY A 216 12.54 12.44 -60.62
C GLY A 216 12.38 11.78 -61.97
N ARG A 217 12.85 10.55 -62.18
CA ARG A 217 12.75 9.82 -63.43
C ARG A 217 11.38 9.18 -63.59
N ILE A 218 10.88 9.12 -64.78
CA ILE A 218 9.63 8.44 -65.09
C ILE A 218 9.81 6.93 -64.98
N VAL A 219 9.07 6.33 -64.02
CA VAL A 219 9.04 4.86 -63.85
C VAL A 219 8.02 4.24 -64.83
N ARG A 220 6.84 4.86 -64.92
CA ARG A 220 5.74 4.41 -65.79
C ARG A 220 4.64 5.46 -65.90
N GLU A 221 3.82 5.35 -66.97
CA GLU A 221 2.58 6.11 -67.07
C GLU A 221 1.54 5.58 -66.09
N ALA A 222 0.87 6.48 -65.35
CA ALA A 222 -0.15 6.11 -64.39
C ALA A 222 -1.54 6.03 -65.04
N LYS A 223 -2.07 4.82 -65.17
CA LYS A 223 -3.43 4.55 -65.67
C LYS A 223 -4.43 4.45 -64.50
N PHE A 224 -4.66 5.55 -63.75
CA PHE A 224 -5.51 5.51 -62.58
C PHE A 224 -6.85 6.22 -62.75
N SER A 225 -7.93 5.58 -62.27
CA SER A 225 -9.10 6.25 -61.73
C SER A 225 -8.85 6.60 -60.27
N GLY A 226 -9.39 7.73 -59.79
CA GLY A 226 -9.07 8.34 -58.49
C GLY A 226 -9.16 7.46 -57.21
N LYS A 227 -9.61 6.19 -57.31
CA LYS A 227 -9.65 5.25 -56.18
C LYS A 227 -8.30 4.61 -55.80
N LYS A 228 -7.29 4.64 -56.69
CA LYS A 228 -5.97 4.01 -56.45
C LYS A 228 -4.90 4.95 -55.88
N LEU A 229 -5.20 6.25 -55.71
CA LEU A 229 -4.27 7.21 -55.13
C LEU A 229 -4.01 6.99 -53.63
N LYS A 230 -4.81 6.16 -52.93
CA LYS A 230 -4.61 5.84 -51.54
C LYS A 230 -3.23 5.23 -51.20
N ASN A 231 -2.60 4.54 -52.14
CA ASN A 231 -1.27 3.96 -51.98
C ASN A 231 -0.15 5.02 -52.00
N TYR A 232 -0.44 6.24 -52.40
CA TYR A 232 0.48 7.37 -52.45
C TYR A 232 0.10 8.48 -51.46
N GLU A 233 -0.87 8.21 -50.56
CA GLU A 233 -1.10 9.09 -49.42
C GLU A 233 -0.01 8.88 -48.37
N TYR A 234 0.48 9.98 -47.82
CA TYR A 234 1.42 9.93 -46.71
C TYR A 234 0.84 9.05 -45.59
N ARG A 235 1.46 7.91 -45.30
CA ARG A 235 1.14 7.11 -44.14
C ARG A 235 1.77 7.78 -42.94
N LYS A 236 0.96 8.04 -41.89
CA LYS A 236 1.52 8.46 -40.58
C LYS A 236 2.66 7.50 -40.24
N PRO A 237 3.87 8.00 -39.89
CA PRO A 237 4.82 7.16 -39.22
C PRO A 237 4.07 6.52 -38.04
N PHE A 238 4.39 5.28 -37.76
CA PHE A 238 3.74 4.54 -36.69
C PHE A 238 3.62 5.47 -35.48
N SER A 239 2.38 5.82 -35.11
CA SER A 239 2.18 6.25 -33.73
C SER A 239 2.75 5.08 -32.92
N PHE A 240 3.78 5.32 -32.14
CA PHE A 240 4.04 4.47 -31.00
C PHE A 240 2.73 4.52 -30.21
N SER A 241 1.80 3.60 -30.50
CA SER A 241 0.97 3.12 -29.45
C SER A 241 2.00 2.73 -28.40
N ALA A 242 1.90 3.28 -27.22
CA ALA A 242 2.61 2.74 -26.09
C ALA A 242 2.45 1.24 -26.26
N ASN A 243 3.51 0.57 -26.73
CA ASN A 243 3.52 -0.87 -26.70
C ASN A 243 3.23 -1.12 -25.26
N GLN A 244 2.07 -1.65 -25.00
CA GLN A 244 1.82 -2.36 -23.78
C GLN A 244 2.78 -3.56 -23.81
N ASP A 245 4.08 -3.27 -23.74
CA ASP A 245 5.03 -4.21 -23.25
C ASP A 245 4.80 -4.21 -21.74
N THR A 246 3.68 -4.87 -21.39
CA THR A 246 3.26 -5.19 -20.03
C THR A 246 4.20 -6.20 -19.39
N SER A 247 5.40 -6.33 -19.91
CA SER A 247 6.44 -7.24 -19.41
C SER A 247 7.37 -6.61 -18.38
N THR A 248 7.11 -5.39 -17.88
CA THR A 248 7.72 -5.00 -16.61
C THR A 248 7.00 -5.80 -15.54
N SER A 249 7.68 -6.83 -15.02
CA SER A 249 7.25 -7.61 -13.87
C SER A 249 6.66 -6.68 -12.82
N SER A 250 5.42 -6.95 -12.40
CA SER A 250 4.87 -6.29 -11.22
C SER A 250 5.84 -6.57 -10.07
N ASP A 251 6.04 -5.60 -9.18
CA ASP A 251 6.89 -5.76 -7.99
C ASP A 251 6.30 -6.79 -6.99
N GLY A 252 5.34 -7.60 -7.45
CA GLY A 252 4.60 -8.57 -6.63
C GLY A 252 3.57 -7.91 -5.71
N VAL A 253 3.33 -6.61 -5.87
CA VAL A 253 2.29 -5.85 -5.16
C VAL A 253 1.26 -5.38 -6.18
N ASN A 254 0.06 -5.95 -6.08
CA ASN A 254 -0.99 -5.73 -7.04
C ASN A 254 -2.15 -4.94 -6.42
N ALA A 255 -2.79 -4.11 -7.22
CA ALA A 255 -4.01 -3.44 -6.83
C ALA A 255 -5.16 -4.46 -6.72
N PHE A 256 -5.97 -4.35 -5.67
CA PHE A 256 -7.22 -5.10 -5.54
C PHE A 256 -8.36 -4.16 -5.19
N SER A 257 -9.60 -4.56 -5.47
CA SER A 257 -10.78 -3.75 -5.19
C SER A 257 -11.70 -4.43 -4.18
N GLU A 258 -12.12 -3.67 -3.18
CA GLU A 258 -13.11 -4.07 -2.19
C GLU A 258 -13.99 -2.86 -1.85
N GLY A 259 -15.32 -3.07 -1.77
CA GLY A 259 -16.27 -2.00 -1.48
C GLY A 259 -16.23 -0.81 -2.46
N GLY A 260 -15.79 -1.02 -3.72
CA GLY A 260 -15.65 0.04 -4.73
C GLY A 260 -14.42 0.95 -4.52
N LYS A 261 -13.51 0.56 -3.65
CA LYS A 261 -12.21 1.21 -3.42
C LYS A 261 -11.08 0.26 -3.75
N TYR A 262 -9.92 0.81 -4.09
CA TYR A 262 -8.71 0.07 -4.38
C TYR A 262 -7.73 0.15 -3.21
N GLY A 263 -7.15 -1.00 -2.86
CA GLY A 263 -6.01 -1.17 -1.97
C GLY A 263 -4.90 -1.94 -2.67
N PHE A 264 -3.88 -2.36 -1.92
CA PHE A 264 -2.76 -3.13 -2.46
C PHE A 264 -2.46 -4.37 -1.61
N SER A 265 -2.16 -5.47 -2.28
CA SER A 265 -1.79 -6.73 -1.63
C SER A 265 -0.58 -7.38 -2.28
N SER A 266 0.16 -8.17 -1.51
CA SER A 266 1.26 -9.01 -1.95
C SER A 266 1.13 -10.38 -1.32
N ASN A 267 1.16 -11.45 -2.12
CA ASN A 267 1.07 -12.84 -1.64
C ASN A 267 -0.09 -13.07 -0.64
N ASN A 268 -1.28 -12.54 -0.94
CA ASN A 268 -2.48 -12.59 -0.07
C ASN A 268 -2.36 -11.83 1.27
N HIS A 269 -1.37 -10.96 1.42
CA HIS A 269 -1.26 -10.06 2.56
C HIS A 269 -1.56 -8.62 2.13
N ASN A 270 -2.38 -7.92 2.89
CA ASN A 270 -2.67 -6.52 2.63
C ASN A 270 -1.40 -5.68 2.89
N VAL A 271 -0.97 -4.95 1.86
CA VAL A 271 0.08 -3.93 1.94
C VAL A 271 -0.54 -2.58 2.28
N LEU A 272 -1.73 -2.32 1.73
CA LEU A 272 -2.47 -1.08 1.96
C LEU A 272 -3.98 -1.34 1.87
N PRO A 273 -4.77 -0.89 2.87
CA PRO A 273 -6.23 -1.03 2.85
C PRO A 273 -6.91 -0.31 1.68
N PRO A 274 -8.09 -0.78 1.22
CA PRO A 274 -8.85 -0.16 0.14
C PRO A 274 -9.29 1.27 0.49
N GLN A 275 -8.82 2.26 -0.25
CA GLN A 275 -9.14 3.67 -0.01
C GLN A 275 -9.15 4.54 -1.27
N PHE A 276 -8.51 4.13 -2.35
CA PHE A 276 -8.42 4.89 -3.60
C PHE A 276 -9.61 4.65 -4.52
N SER A 277 -10.00 5.64 -5.30
CA SER A 277 -11.07 5.49 -6.32
C SER A 277 -10.58 4.76 -7.57
N GLU A 278 -9.29 4.88 -7.89
CA GLU A 278 -8.63 4.18 -8.99
C GLU A 278 -7.17 3.88 -8.57
N ALA A 279 -6.61 2.77 -9.07
CA ALA A 279 -5.22 2.39 -8.81
C ALA A 279 -4.67 1.55 -9.98
N GLY A 280 -3.38 1.69 -10.27
CA GLY A 280 -2.60 0.77 -11.09
C GLY A 280 -1.67 -0.07 -10.21
N ASP A 281 -1.17 -1.19 -10.73
CA ASP A 281 -0.23 -2.05 -10.01
C ASP A 281 1.12 -1.36 -9.79
N PHE A 282 1.87 -1.80 -8.78
CA PHE A 282 3.23 -1.33 -8.58
C PHE A 282 4.17 -1.83 -9.68
N ARG A 283 4.94 -0.90 -10.24
CA ARG A 283 5.98 -1.15 -11.26
C ARG A 283 7.20 -0.30 -10.93
N GLY A 284 8.38 -0.94 -10.85
CA GLY A 284 9.61 -0.25 -10.50
C GLY A 284 9.55 0.49 -9.14
N GLY A 285 8.77 -0.02 -8.20
CA GLY A 285 8.57 0.56 -6.88
C GLY A 285 7.54 1.69 -6.81
N TYR A 286 6.77 1.96 -7.87
CA TYR A 286 5.79 3.06 -7.92
C TYR A 286 4.42 2.59 -8.43
N ALA A 287 3.36 3.21 -7.94
CA ALA A 287 1.99 3.00 -8.42
C ALA A 287 1.22 4.31 -8.52
N LYS A 288 0.49 4.50 -9.61
CA LYS A 288 -0.44 5.61 -9.74
C LYS A 288 -1.76 5.30 -9.02
N VAL A 289 -2.27 6.26 -8.27
CA VAL A 289 -3.53 6.14 -7.55
C VAL A 289 -4.34 7.43 -7.63
N LYS A 290 -5.65 7.30 -7.55
CA LYS A 290 -6.55 8.45 -7.51
C LYS A 290 -7.24 8.57 -6.17
N MET A 291 -7.11 9.72 -5.53
CA MET A 291 -7.70 10.02 -4.25
C MET A 291 -8.32 11.42 -4.28
N ASN A 292 -9.55 11.55 -3.77
CA ASN A 292 -10.29 12.82 -3.78
C ASN A 292 -10.37 13.51 -5.16
N GLY A 293 -10.51 12.70 -6.23
CA GLY A 293 -10.62 13.18 -7.61
C GLY A 293 -9.30 13.56 -8.28
N LYS A 294 -8.18 13.49 -7.57
CA LYS A 294 -6.84 13.81 -8.08
C LYS A 294 -5.94 12.58 -8.13
N TRP A 295 -5.03 12.55 -9.09
CA TRP A 295 -4.02 11.51 -9.22
C TRP A 295 -2.75 11.87 -8.46
N GLY A 296 -2.17 10.85 -7.80
CA GLY A 296 -0.87 10.88 -7.16
C GLY A 296 -0.07 9.62 -7.46
N ILE A 297 1.15 9.55 -6.96
CA ILE A 297 2.04 8.41 -7.14
C ILE A 297 2.51 7.95 -5.77
N LEU A 298 2.29 6.67 -5.47
CA LEU A 298 2.83 5.97 -4.31
C LEU A 298 4.20 5.41 -4.61
N LYS A 299 5.05 5.35 -3.59
CA LYS A 299 6.34 4.67 -3.59
C LYS A 299 6.31 3.52 -2.61
N LEU A 300 6.81 2.36 -3.03
CA LEU A 300 6.94 1.16 -2.21
C LEU A 300 8.24 1.20 -1.40
N HIS A 301 8.18 0.74 -0.15
CA HIS A 301 9.32 0.67 0.76
C HIS A 301 9.37 -0.70 1.45
N PRO A 302 10.57 -1.17 1.83
CA PRO A 302 10.69 -2.35 2.68
C PRO A 302 10.22 -2.04 4.10
N GLY A 303 9.77 -3.08 4.80
CA GLY A 303 9.25 -3.02 6.16
C GLY A 303 7.73 -2.79 6.20
N SER A 304 7.06 -3.33 7.23
CA SER A 304 5.62 -3.17 7.46
C SER A 304 5.36 -2.71 8.87
N PHE A 305 4.16 -2.19 9.08
CA PHE A 305 3.61 -2.06 10.41
C PHE A 305 3.32 -3.45 10.99
N SER A 306 3.44 -3.57 12.30
CA SER A 306 2.90 -4.71 13.03
C SER A 306 2.38 -4.26 14.39
N GLY A 307 1.23 -4.81 14.78
CA GLY A 307 0.58 -4.50 16.03
C GLY A 307 0.39 -5.75 16.88
N ARG A 308 0.42 -5.59 18.21
CA ARG A 308 0.05 -6.64 19.15
C ARG A 308 -0.39 -6.04 20.48
N LEU A 309 -1.21 -6.77 21.22
CA LEU A 309 -1.51 -6.41 22.59
C LEU A 309 -0.42 -6.93 23.53
N ASN A 310 -0.16 -6.21 24.63
CA ASN A 310 0.69 -6.71 25.70
C ASN A 310 0.01 -7.86 26.49
N LYS A 311 -1.33 -7.93 26.43
CA LYS A 311 -2.16 -8.99 26.99
C LYS A 311 -3.50 -9.03 26.27
N ASP A 312 -4.08 -10.20 26.19
CA ASP A 312 -5.38 -10.49 25.57
C ASP A 312 -6.53 -10.63 26.60
N ILE A 313 -6.21 -10.49 27.89
CA ILE A 313 -7.15 -10.54 29.01
C ILE A 313 -7.02 -9.26 29.82
N ALA A 314 -8.12 -8.54 29.99
CA ALA A 314 -8.22 -7.40 30.90
C ALA A 314 -9.02 -7.79 32.15
N LYS A 315 -8.49 -7.52 33.34
CA LYS A 315 -9.20 -7.74 34.59
C LYS A 315 -10.20 -6.62 34.82
N VAL A 316 -11.36 -7.00 35.34
CA VAL A 316 -12.41 -6.07 35.79
C VAL A 316 -12.59 -6.23 37.28
N GLU A 317 -12.12 -5.26 38.05
CA GLU A 317 -12.20 -5.25 39.51
C GLU A 317 -12.98 -4.03 39.98
N ASN A 318 -14.03 -4.24 40.78
CA ASN A 318 -14.89 -3.20 41.33
C ASN A 318 -15.41 -2.20 40.24
N GLY A 319 -15.72 -2.71 39.04
CA GLY A 319 -16.20 -1.94 37.90
C GLY A 319 -15.11 -1.16 37.15
N LYS A 320 -13.85 -1.26 37.58
CA LYS A 320 -12.71 -0.69 36.84
C LYS A 320 -12.05 -1.73 35.96
N VAL A 321 -11.82 -1.37 34.71
CA VAL A 321 -11.14 -2.24 33.74
C VAL A 321 -9.64 -1.94 33.75
N GLU A 322 -8.85 -2.99 33.79
CA GLU A 322 -7.40 -2.91 33.70
C GLU A 322 -6.94 -2.38 32.34
N THR A 323 -5.95 -1.49 32.34
CA THR A 323 -5.37 -0.92 31.13
C THR A 323 -4.66 -2.00 30.29
N VAL A 324 -4.95 -2.01 29.00
CA VAL A 324 -4.27 -2.82 27.99
C VAL A 324 -3.40 -1.89 27.14
N ASN A 325 -2.28 -2.38 26.67
CA ASN A 325 -1.40 -1.63 25.79
C ASN A 325 -1.35 -2.28 24.42
N TYR A 326 -1.57 -1.47 23.37
CA TYR A 326 -1.28 -1.82 22.00
C TYR A 326 0.17 -1.46 21.69
N LEU A 327 0.97 -2.44 21.31
CA LEU A 327 2.38 -2.30 20.97
C LEU A 327 2.50 -2.26 19.45
N LEU A 328 2.91 -1.11 18.91
CA LEU A 328 3.05 -0.85 17.48
C LEU A 328 4.52 -0.79 17.09
N SER A 329 4.90 -1.63 16.12
CA SER A 329 6.19 -1.52 15.43
C SER A 329 6.01 -0.78 14.10
N THR A 330 6.87 0.19 13.86
CA THR A 330 6.75 1.15 12.75
C THR A 330 7.90 1.00 11.77
N PRO A 331 7.63 0.93 10.44
CA PRO A 331 8.68 0.92 9.41
C PRO A 331 9.53 2.17 9.43
N SER A 332 10.83 2.03 9.12
CA SER A 332 11.81 3.12 9.18
C SER A 332 11.47 4.33 8.29
N VAL A 333 10.75 4.13 7.19
CA VAL A 333 10.29 5.21 6.30
C VAL A 333 9.38 6.23 7.00
N TYR A 334 8.75 5.82 8.10
CA TYR A 334 7.90 6.66 8.92
C TYR A 334 8.59 7.20 10.18
N ALA A 335 9.90 6.96 10.32
CA ALA A 335 10.68 7.61 11.36
C ALA A 335 10.58 9.14 11.22
N ASN A 336 10.27 9.82 12.33
CA ASN A 336 10.09 11.29 12.40
C ASN A 336 8.93 11.84 11.55
N LYS A 337 8.01 11.01 11.05
CA LYS A 337 6.76 11.46 10.44
C LYS A 337 5.63 11.51 11.46
N ILE A 338 4.71 12.47 11.26
CA ILE A 338 3.49 12.54 12.05
C ILE A 338 2.55 11.43 11.59
N MET A 339 2.12 10.59 12.54
CA MET A 339 1.12 9.55 12.31
C MET A 339 -0.03 9.73 13.29
N ILE A 340 -1.22 9.41 12.85
CA ILE A 340 -2.43 9.35 13.67
C ILE A 340 -2.71 7.88 13.97
N VAL A 341 -2.71 7.53 15.26
CA VAL A 341 -3.09 6.20 15.74
C VAL A 341 -4.44 6.29 16.42
N GLN A 342 -5.41 5.58 15.88
CA GLN A 342 -6.77 5.55 16.40
C GLN A 342 -7.15 4.14 16.85
N MET A 343 -7.99 4.06 17.87
CA MET A 343 -8.62 2.83 18.32
C MET A 343 -10.13 3.00 18.29
N ASN A 344 -10.81 2.00 17.76
CA ASN A 344 -12.26 1.89 17.79
C ASN A 344 -12.64 0.56 18.44
N GLN A 345 -13.60 0.59 19.34
CA GLN A 345 -14.26 -0.61 19.87
C GLN A 345 -15.49 -0.87 19.01
N GLU A 346 -15.85 -2.14 18.83
CA GLU A 346 -17.01 -2.53 18.02
C GLU A 346 -18.26 -1.75 18.43
N GLY A 347 -18.81 -0.96 17.51
CA GLY A 347 -20.00 -0.12 17.72
C GLY A 347 -19.74 1.31 18.22
N ASP A 348 -18.52 1.70 18.52
CA ASP A 348 -18.15 3.03 19.03
C ASP A 348 -17.53 3.95 17.98
N VAL A 349 -17.47 5.24 18.30
CA VAL A 349 -16.74 6.23 17.49
C VAL A 349 -15.23 6.04 17.69
N PRO A 350 -14.42 6.12 16.62
CA PRO A 350 -12.97 6.02 16.74
C PRO A 350 -12.40 7.04 17.71
N THR A 351 -11.55 6.57 18.62
CA THR A 351 -10.85 7.40 19.59
C THR A 351 -9.40 7.56 19.18
N GLU A 352 -8.95 8.79 18.98
CA GLU A 352 -7.54 9.07 18.74
C GLU A 352 -6.74 8.76 19.99
N LEU A 353 -5.84 7.77 19.92
CA LEU A 353 -4.96 7.41 21.01
C LEU A 353 -3.78 8.36 21.10
N GLU A 354 -3.20 8.73 19.98
CA GLU A 354 -2.09 9.66 19.89
C GLU A 354 -1.91 10.17 18.45
N SER A 355 -1.53 11.46 18.32
CA SER A 355 -1.00 12.04 17.09
C SER A 355 0.49 12.31 17.27
N VAL A 356 1.36 11.53 16.65
CA VAL A 356 2.80 11.53 16.96
C VAL A 356 3.71 11.54 15.77
N SER A 357 4.90 12.13 15.99
CA SER A 357 6.09 11.79 15.21
C SER A 357 6.64 10.44 15.67
N SER A 358 6.70 9.44 14.80
CA SER A 358 7.25 8.13 15.15
C SER A 358 8.76 8.17 15.23
N VAL A 359 9.29 7.44 16.22
CA VAL A 359 10.72 7.12 16.33
C VAL A 359 10.86 5.65 15.98
N ASN A 360 12.00 5.21 15.45
CA ASN A 360 12.31 3.81 15.11
C ASN A 360 12.34 2.86 16.31
N SER A 361 11.24 2.78 17.04
CA SER A 361 11.10 1.89 18.20
C SER A 361 9.63 1.52 18.39
N ASP A 362 9.41 0.36 19.00
CA ASP A 362 8.08 -0.05 19.42
C ASP A 362 7.46 1.02 20.33
N LYS A 363 6.28 1.50 19.99
CA LYS A 363 5.50 2.40 20.81
C LYS A 363 4.38 1.64 21.51
N SER A 364 4.04 2.13 22.70
CA SER A 364 2.99 1.54 23.55
C SER A 364 1.87 2.56 23.71
N TYR A 365 0.67 2.19 23.30
CA TYR A 365 -0.55 2.99 23.43
C TYR A 365 -1.48 2.36 24.44
N ALA A 366 -1.69 3.04 25.57
CA ALA A 366 -2.54 2.57 26.64
C ALA A 366 -4.00 2.87 26.35
N PHE A 367 -4.89 1.89 26.54
CA PHE A 367 -6.33 2.07 26.46
C PHE A 367 -7.05 1.20 27.49
N ASN A 368 -8.28 1.59 27.82
CA ASN A 368 -9.13 0.81 28.71
C ASN A 368 -10.30 0.26 27.90
N PRO A 369 -10.34 -1.05 27.62
CA PRO A 369 -11.48 -1.65 26.93
C PRO A 369 -12.75 -1.42 27.72
N VAL A 370 -13.82 -0.94 27.09
CA VAL A 370 -15.12 -0.71 27.73
C VAL A 370 -16.05 -1.82 27.34
N PRO A 371 -16.41 -2.76 28.24
CA PRO A 371 -17.33 -3.85 27.89
C PRO A 371 -18.71 -3.28 27.61
N GLN A 372 -19.20 -3.50 26.39
CA GLN A 372 -20.60 -3.24 26.06
C GLN A 372 -21.43 -4.47 26.48
N ASN A 373 -22.45 -4.26 27.31
CA ASN A 373 -23.52 -5.22 27.62
C ASN A 373 -23.09 -6.65 27.98
N LYS A 374 -22.41 -6.88 29.10
CA LYS A 374 -22.11 -8.22 29.65
C LYS A 374 -21.31 -9.16 28.75
N GLU A 375 -20.77 -8.69 27.66
CA GLU A 375 -19.92 -9.49 26.80
C GLU A 375 -18.62 -9.86 27.50
N LYS A 376 -18.20 -11.09 27.27
CA LYS A 376 -16.94 -11.61 27.84
C LYS A 376 -15.70 -11.21 27.01
N GLU A 377 -15.91 -10.72 25.81
CA GLU A 377 -14.85 -10.36 24.88
C GLU A 377 -15.20 -9.04 24.16
N MET A 378 -14.17 -8.25 23.88
CA MET A 378 -14.25 -7.01 23.12
C MET A 378 -13.34 -7.11 21.89
N ILE A 379 -13.79 -6.66 20.74
CA ILE A 379 -12.96 -6.48 19.56
C ILE A 379 -12.52 -5.02 19.50
N CYS A 380 -11.21 -4.80 19.51
CA CYS A 380 -10.59 -3.48 19.38
C CYS A 380 -9.93 -3.39 18.00
N HIS A 381 -10.35 -2.41 17.21
CA HIS A 381 -9.81 -2.11 15.89
C HIS A 381 -8.84 -0.95 15.99
N PHE A 382 -7.66 -1.11 15.43
CA PHE A 382 -6.62 -0.08 15.37
C PHE A 382 -6.42 0.35 13.94
N SER A 383 -6.25 1.66 13.72
CA SER A 383 -5.91 2.21 12.42
C SER A 383 -4.78 3.22 12.53
N ILE A 384 -3.92 3.23 11.52
CA ILE A 384 -2.73 4.10 11.46
C ILE A 384 -2.77 4.86 10.15
N GLN A 385 -2.70 6.18 10.25
CA GLN A 385 -2.73 7.09 9.11
C GLN A 385 -1.51 8.03 9.13
N ALA A 386 -0.97 8.33 7.96
CA ALA A 386 -0.01 9.43 7.77
C ALA A 386 -0.19 10.04 6.39
N ASP A 387 0.05 11.35 6.27
CA ASP A 387 -0.03 12.09 5.02
C ASP A 387 -1.37 11.85 4.25
N GLY A 388 -2.48 11.65 4.99
CA GLY A 388 -3.81 11.38 4.45
C GLY A 388 -4.02 9.95 3.91
N ILE A 389 -3.06 9.05 4.09
CA ILE A 389 -3.18 7.64 3.70
C ILE A 389 -3.48 6.79 4.94
N LEU A 390 -4.47 5.91 4.84
CA LEU A 390 -4.67 4.82 5.78
C LEU A 390 -3.64 3.73 5.48
N LEU A 391 -2.66 3.57 6.37
CA LEU A 391 -1.47 2.72 6.15
C LEU A 391 -1.62 1.31 6.69
N TRP A 392 -2.36 1.16 7.79
CA TRP A 392 -2.47 -0.10 8.51
C TRP A 392 -3.78 -0.18 9.27
N GLU A 393 -4.38 -1.34 9.25
CA GLU A 393 -5.51 -1.71 10.11
C GLU A 393 -5.21 -3.05 10.78
N ASP A 394 -5.60 -3.14 12.04
CA ASP A 394 -5.39 -4.33 12.86
C ASP A 394 -6.57 -4.51 13.83
N SER A 395 -6.83 -5.74 14.22
CA SER A 395 -7.97 -6.05 15.11
C SER A 395 -7.59 -7.12 16.11
N HIS A 396 -7.83 -6.83 17.38
CA HIS A 396 -7.50 -7.71 18.47
C HIS A 396 -8.70 -7.94 19.38
N LYS A 397 -8.83 -9.17 19.89
CA LYS A 397 -9.81 -9.52 20.92
C LYS A 397 -9.20 -9.33 22.30
N VAL A 398 -9.96 -8.72 23.20
CA VAL A 398 -9.63 -8.60 24.61
C VAL A 398 -10.73 -9.27 25.42
N ALA A 399 -10.37 -10.35 26.12
CA ALA A 399 -11.30 -11.03 27.02
C ALA A 399 -11.41 -10.28 28.36
N MET A 400 -12.62 -10.23 28.92
CA MET A 400 -12.88 -9.58 30.21
C MET A 400 -12.95 -10.62 31.33
N GLN A 401 -12.00 -10.55 32.25
CA GLN A 401 -11.98 -11.40 33.42
C GLN A 401 -12.45 -10.63 34.67
N HIS A 402 -13.68 -10.89 35.10
CA HIS A 402 -14.20 -10.31 36.31
C HIS A 402 -13.51 -10.91 37.54
N VAL A 403 -12.85 -10.07 38.29
CA VAL A 403 -12.23 -10.45 39.57
C VAL A 403 -13.28 -10.44 40.68
N ILE A 404 -13.59 -11.61 41.18
CA ILE A 404 -14.47 -11.77 42.34
C ILE A 404 -13.60 -12.08 43.53
N TYR A 405 -13.36 -11.08 44.40
CA TYR A 405 -12.65 -11.27 45.65
C TYR A 405 -13.60 -11.85 46.70
N ARG A 406 -13.27 -13.01 47.22
CA ARG A 406 -13.93 -13.61 48.38
C ARG A 406 -12.85 -13.98 49.40
N PRO A 407 -13.05 -13.63 50.70
CA PRO A 407 -12.10 -14.05 51.71
C PRO A 407 -11.94 -15.58 51.70
N PRO A 408 -10.73 -16.08 51.81
CA PRO A 408 -10.52 -17.52 51.89
C PRO A 408 -11.20 -18.07 53.16
N ILE A 409 -11.69 -19.29 53.08
CA ILE A 409 -12.35 -19.96 54.20
C ILE A 409 -11.34 -20.84 54.91
N LEU A 410 -11.06 -20.50 56.18
CA LEU A 410 -10.17 -21.26 57.02
C LEU A 410 -11.00 -22.23 57.90
N SER A 411 -10.73 -23.54 57.80
CA SER A 411 -11.40 -24.54 58.62
C SER A 411 -10.89 -24.47 60.07
N VAL A 412 -11.73 -24.89 61.02
CA VAL A 412 -11.25 -25.19 62.38
C VAL A 412 -10.29 -26.38 62.33
N PRO A 413 -9.31 -26.46 63.27
CA PRO A 413 -8.43 -27.61 63.38
C PRO A 413 -9.23 -28.91 63.57
N GLN A 414 -8.86 -29.95 62.83
CA GLN A 414 -9.50 -31.26 62.87
C GLN A 414 -8.46 -32.32 63.19
N VAL A 415 -8.91 -33.39 63.82
CA VAL A 415 -8.11 -34.58 64.04
C VAL A 415 -8.00 -35.39 62.76
N GLY A 416 -6.84 -36.03 62.53
CA GLY A 416 -6.67 -36.92 61.37
C GLY A 416 -7.74 -38.01 61.35
N GLU A 417 -8.14 -38.39 60.14
CA GLU A 417 -9.25 -39.34 59.92
C GLU A 417 -8.97 -40.73 60.48
N GLU A 418 -7.72 -41.05 60.67
CA GLU A 418 -7.22 -42.28 61.28
C GLU A 418 -7.50 -42.39 62.79
N PHE A 419 -7.79 -41.27 63.45
CA PHE A 419 -8.02 -41.24 64.90
C PHE A 419 -9.52 -41.28 65.23
N LYS A 420 -9.92 -42.19 66.11
CA LYS A 420 -11.30 -42.31 66.58
C LYS A 420 -11.51 -41.46 67.84
N ILE A 421 -12.62 -40.77 67.86
CA ILE A 421 -13.11 -40.07 69.05
C ILE A 421 -14.02 -41.03 69.85
N ASP A 422 -13.76 -41.19 71.13
CA ASP A 422 -14.57 -42.01 71.99
C ASP A 422 -15.86 -41.31 72.47
N GLU A 423 -16.69 -42.04 73.22
CA GLU A 423 -17.97 -41.54 73.72
C GLU A 423 -17.82 -40.33 74.68
N GLU A 424 -16.64 -40.20 75.36
CA GLU A 424 -16.32 -39.06 76.27
C GLU A 424 -15.75 -37.87 75.46
N GLY A 425 -15.58 -38.02 74.15
CA GLY A 425 -15.04 -36.98 73.26
C GLY A 425 -13.51 -36.89 73.26
N TYR A 426 -12.81 -37.93 73.74
CA TYR A 426 -11.35 -38.01 73.72
C TYR A 426 -10.85 -38.73 72.47
N VAL A 427 -9.74 -38.24 72.00
CA VAL A 427 -8.98 -38.86 70.89
C VAL A 427 -7.83 -39.66 71.49
N ARG A 428 -7.72 -40.94 71.17
CA ARG A 428 -6.60 -41.78 71.58
C ARG A 428 -5.38 -41.51 70.70
N ALA A 429 -4.21 -41.23 71.28
CA ALA A 429 -2.95 -41.10 70.57
C ALA A 429 -2.54 -42.43 69.90
N ASP A 430 -1.71 -42.33 68.83
CA ASP A 430 -1.04 -43.49 68.20
C ASP A 430 0.03 -44.14 69.10
N SER A 431 0.69 -45.18 68.61
CA SER A 431 1.77 -45.89 69.31
C SER A 431 2.99 -45.02 69.65
N ASN A 432 3.12 -43.85 69.03
CA ASN A 432 4.16 -42.85 69.32
C ASN A 432 3.68 -41.74 70.24
N ASN A 433 2.50 -41.90 70.86
CA ASN A 433 1.83 -40.91 71.67
C ASN A 433 1.58 -39.60 70.98
N LYS A 434 1.21 -39.63 69.70
CA LYS A 434 0.88 -38.47 68.88
C LYS A 434 -0.53 -38.56 68.39
N VAL A 435 -1.14 -37.39 68.24
CA VAL A 435 -2.43 -37.21 67.50
C VAL A 435 -2.19 -36.17 66.36
N ASP A 436 -2.35 -36.61 65.15
CA ASP A 436 -2.20 -35.72 64.02
C ASP A 436 -3.44 -34.83 63.92
N ILE A 437 -3.18 -33.56 63.68
CA ILE A 437 -4.19 -32.54 63.48
C ILE A 437 -3.90 -31.78 62.18
N TYR A 438 -4.95 -31.34 61.53
CA TYR A 438 -4.82 -30.54 60.32
C TYR A 438 -5.87 -29.44 60.24
N ALA A 439 -5.61 -28.48 59.38
CA ALA A 439 -6.59 -27.49 58.97
C ALA A 439 -6.43 -27.23 57.45
N THR A 440 -7.53 -26.84 56.83
CA THR A 440 -7.57 -26.51 55.43
C THR A 440 -7.96 -25.06 55.23
N ILE A 441 -7.44 -24.45 54.18
CA ILE A 441 -7.86 -23.14 53.70
C ILE A 441 -8.35 -23.31 52.26
N GLU A 442 -9.53 -22.82 51.97
CA GLU A 442 -10.17 -22.90 50.66
C GLU A 442 -10.20 -21.50 50.02
N ASN A 443 -9.79 -21.41 48.78
CA ASN A 443 -9.87 -20.18 48.00
C ASN A 443 -11.20 -20.14 47.22
N LYS A 444 -12.07 -19.19 47.55
CA LYS A 444 -13.33 -18.91 46.83
C LYS A 444 -13.22 -17.72 45.89
N SER A 445 -12.06 -17.08 45.81
CA SER A 445 -11.80 -15.98 44.85
C SER A 445 -11.60 -16.50 43.46
N SER A 446 -11.72 -15.64 42.46
CA SER A 446 -11.33 -15.89 41.06
C SER A 446 -9.82 -15.79 40.84
N GLU A 447 -9.06 -15.33 41.83
CA GLU A 447 -7.63 -15.14 41.77
C GLU A 447 -6.89 -16.11 42.71
N THR A 448 -5.61 -16.36 42.42
CA THR A 448 -4.73 -17.14 43.33
C THR A 448 -4.48 -16.38 44.61
N VAL A 449 -4.67 -17.05 45.73
CA VAL A 449 -4.43 -16.49 47.07
C VAL A 449 -3.08 -16.98 47.60
N TYR A 450 -2.27 -16.04 48.04
CA TYR A 450 -0.97 -16.32 48.65
C TYR A 450 -1.06 -16.03 50.14
N VAL A 451 -0.90 -17.05 51.01
CA VAL A 451 -0.95 -16.89 52.46
C VAL A 451 0.09 -17.76 53.14
N THR A 452 0.52 -17.31 54.29
CA THR A 452 1.27 -18.11 55.22
C THR A 452 0.30 -18.71 56.23
N LEU A 453 0.24 -20.03 56.31
CA LEU A 453 -0.54 -20.78 57.32
C LEU A 453 0.36 -21.13 58.49
N THR A 454 -0.15 -20.92 59.68
CA THR A 454 0.51 -21.37 60.90
C THR A 454 -0.49 -22.20 61.71
N ILE A 455 -0.09 -23.41 62.12
CA ILE A 455 -0.85 -24.29 63.02
C ILE A 455 -0.02 -24.61 64.25
N GLY A 456 -0.64 -24.55 65.42
CA GLY A 456 0.04 -24.80 66.69
C GLY A 456 -0.94 -24.86 67.81
N GLY A 457 -0.40 -24.94 69.03
CA GLY A 457 -1.16 -24.98 70.28
C GLY A 457 -0.35 -25.56 71.47
N ASN A 458 -0.92 -25.59 72.67
CA ASN A 458 -0.28 -26.13 73.78
C ASN A 458 0.03 -27.64 73.56
N GLY A 459 1.32 -28.02 73.74
CA GLY A 459 1.75 -29.41 73.50
C GLY A 459 1.92 -29.80 72.01
N THR A 460 1.88 -28.87 71.14
CA THR A 460 2.13 -29.06 69.66
C THR A 460 3.45 -28.41 69.28
N VAL A 461 4.03 -28.89 68.19
CA VAL A 461 5.07 -28.17 67.50
C VAL A 461 4.39 -27.20 66.48
N GLU A 462 4.61 -25.90 66.71
CA GLU A 462 4.10 -24.90 65.77
C GLU A 462 4.74 -25.12 64.39
N LYS A 463 3.91 -25.22 63.34
CA LYS A 463 4.35 -25.35 61.95
C LYS A 463 3.81 -24.22 61.12
N THR A 464 4.66 -23.73 60.25
CA THR A 464 4.31 -22.66 59.28
C THR A 464 4.57 -23.14 57.87
N LYS A 465 3.65 -22.81 56.94
CA LYS A 465 3.75 -23.16 55.54
C LYS A 465 3.24 -22.02 54.66
N ASN A 466 4.06 -21.60 53.72
CA ASN A 466 3.62 -20.68 52.66
C ASN A 466 2.88 -21.48 51.60
N VAL A 467 1.71 -21.03 51.24
CA VAL A 467 0.86 -21.69 50.24
C VAL A 467 0.36 -20.71 49.21
N SER A 468 0.32 -21.18 47.95
CA SER A 468 -0.33 -20.55 46.83
C SER A 468 -1.54 -21.40 46.45
N ILE A 469 -2.73 -20.82 46.54
CA ILE A 469 -3.99 -21.56 46.39
C ILE A 469 -4.71 -21.03 45.17
N ALA A 470 -4.80 -21.83 44.11
CA ALA A 470 -5.50 -21.47 42.88
C ALA A 470 -7.02 -21.30 43.15
N PRO A 471 -7.75 -20.60 42.26
CA PRO A 471 -9.20 -20.47 42.34
C PRO A 471 -9.91 -21.81 42.53
N GLY A 472 -10.84 -21.90 43.46
CA GLY A 472 -11.62 -23.10 43.76
C GLY A 472 -10.82 -24.26 44.39
N SER A 473 -9.55 -24.04 44.71
CA SER A 473 -8.66 -25.04 45.31
C SER A 473 -8.54 -24.86 46.82
N SER A 474 -7.94 -25.84 47.50
CA SER A 474 -7.64 -25.78 48.94
C SER A 474 -6.20 -26.20 49.23
N ALA A 475 -5.68 -25.71 50.33
CA ALA A 475 -4.39 -26.13 50.85
C ALA A 475 -4.55 -26.64 52.29
N ARG A 476 -3.74 -27.63 52.68
CA ARG A 476 -3.75 -28.25 53.98
C ARG A 476 -2.41 -28.00 54.72
N ILE A 477 -2.52 -27.72 56.01
CA ILE A 477 -1.40 -27.71 56.96
C ILE A 477 -1.69 -28.69 58.08
N SER A 478 -0.68 -29.38 58.58
CA SER A 478 -0.82 -30.35 59.65
C SER A 478 0.34 -30.28 60.67
N THR A 479 0.05 -30.60 61.87
CA THR A 479 1.01 -30.81 62.95
C THR A 479 0.54 -31.96 63.87
N SER A 480 1.30 -32.34 64.91
CA SER A 480 0.88 -33.39 65.83
C SER A 480 0.85 -32.85 67.24
N ILE A 481 -0.15 -33.24 68.03
CA ILE A 481 -0.20 -33.04 69.46
C ILE A 481 0.56 -34.21 70.10
N ASN A 482 1.52 -33.90 70.94
CA ASN A 482 2.16 -34.91 71.78
C ASN A 482 1.26 -35.20 73.03
N ALA A 483 0.76 -36.40 73.08
CA ALA A 483 -0.04 -36.81 74.21
C ALA A 483 0.87 -36.91 75.46
N ILE A 484 0.49 -36.20 76.54
CA ILE A 484 1.18 -36.28 77.85
C ILE A 484 0.53 -37.42 78.68
N LYS A 485 1.20 -37.98 79.65
CA LYS A 485 0.71 -39.11 80.50
C LYS A 485 -0.64 -38.85 81.17
N GLU A 486 -1.17 -37.65 81.14
CA GLU A 486 -2.46 -37.24 81.69
C GLU A 486 -3.47 -36.90 80.58
N ARG A 487 -4.76 -37.23 80.81
CA ARG A 487 -5.84 -36.81 79.99
C ARG A 487 -6.03 -35.28 80.04
N LYS A 488 -5.67 -34.56 79.02
CA LYS A 488 -5.81 -33.07 78.99
C LYS A 488 -6.48 -32.54 77.76
N PRO A 489 -7.32 -31.49 77.84
CA PRO A 489 -7.74 -30.71 76.71
C PRO A 489 -6.59 -29.85 76.15
N VAL A 490 -6.38 -29.86 74.85
CA VAL A 490 -5.36 -29.08 74.18
C VAL A 490 -6.05 -28.09 73.23
N GLU A 491 -5.80 -26.81 73.46
CA GLU A 491 -6.27 -25.80 72.51
C GLU A 491 -5.30 -25.76 71.33
N VAL A 492 -5.84 -25.97 70.12
CA VAL A 492 -5.11 -25.90 68.89
C VAL A 492 -5.67 -24.74 68.07
N PHE A 493 -4.81 -23.96 67.51
CA PHE A 493 -5.17 -22.87 66.62
C PHE A 493 -4.55 -23.06 65.23
N VAL A 494 -5.22 -22.47 64.26
CA VAL A 494 -4.66 -22.19 62.95
C VAL A 494 -4.90 -20.72 62.61
N LYS A 495 -3.90 -20.07 62.07
CA LYS A 495 -3.98 -18.66 61.64
C LYS A 495 -3.33 -18.45 60.28
N THR A 496 -3.73 -17.39 59.60
CA THR A 496 -3.14 -16.95 58.33
C THR A 496 -2.37 -15.65 58.54
N SER A 497 -1.44 -15.36 57.62
CA SER A 497 -0.78 -14.04 57.54
C SER A 497 -1.75 -12.88 57.32
N THR A 498 -2.94 -13.16 56.80
CA THR A 498 -4.02 -12.19 56.54
C THR A 498 -4.95 -11.95 57.73
N GLY A 499 -4.64 -12.54 58.89
CA GLY A 499 -5.40 -12.31 60.12
C GLY A 499 -6.56 -13.27 60.39
N LEU A 500 -6.86 -14.22 59.49
CA LEU A 500 -7.84 -15.26 59.80
C LEU A 500 -7.31 -16.19 60.91
N LYS A 501 -8.15 -16.50 61.90
CA LYS A 501 -7.79 -17.39 62.99
C LYS A 501 -8.98 -18.29 63.32
N GLN A 502 -8.68 -19.58 63.54
CA GLN A 502 -9.63 -20.56 64.06
C GLN A 502 -8.96 -21.36 65.18
N SER A 503 -9.72 -21.72 66.20
CA SER A 503 -9.19 -22.59 67.30
C SER A 503 -10.20 -23.67 67.71
N LYS A 504 -9.69 -24.74 68.23
CA LYS A 504 -10.49 -25.84 68.72
C LYS A 504 -9.78 -26.51 69.92
N VAL A 505 -10.54 -26.84 70.92
CA VAL A 505 -10.06 -27.66 72.02
C VAL A 505 -10.21 -29.15 71.68
N ILE A 506 -9.13 -29.87 71.65
CA ILE A 506 -9.08 -31.30 71.38
C ILE A 506 -8.69 -32.03 72.67
N LYS A 507 -9.55 -32.92 73.13
CA LYS A 507 -9.29 -33.77 74.30
C LYS A 507 -8.47 -34.98 73.87
N VAL A 508 -7.27 -35.11 74.37
CA VAL A 508 -6.32 -36.17 73.99
C VAL A 508 -6.05 -37.09 75.20
N LYS A 509 -6.03 -38.39 74.97
CA LYS A 509 -5.57 -39.38 75.92
C LYS A 509 -4.40 -40.20 75.39
N PRO A 510 -3.43 -40.62 76.24
CA PRO A 510 -2.27 -41.36 75.79
C PRO A 510 -2.64 -42.71 75.20
N PHE A 511 -1.71 -43.25 74.39
CA PHE A 511 -1.78 -44.64 73.98
C PHE A 511 -1.49 -45.53 75.18
N ILE A 512 -2.43 -46.36 75.56
CA ILE A 512 -2.26 -47.29 76.72
C ILE A 512 -2.10 -48.69 76.17
#